data_80ed0b4cf7624637167778c98ae6f230
#
_entry.id   80ed0b4cf7624637167778c98ae6f230
#
_cell.length_a   1.000
_cell.length_b   1.000
_cell.length_c   1.000
_cell.angle_alpha   90.00
_cell.angle_beta   90.00
_cell.angle_gamma   90.00
#
_symmetry.space_group_name_H-M   'P 1'
#
loop_
_entity.id
_entity.type
_entity.pdbx_description
1 polymer ?
#
loop_
_entity_poly.entity_id
_entity_poly.type
_entity_poly.pdbx_seq_one_letter_code
_entity_poly.pdbx_strand_id
1 'polypeptide(L)'
;LNVEILASTTLDEDVLQREYDYDPYSREERPWSMSDADALGEAAGRICYQSWARKNPATRSNAGYLANILDHGHYSVLEHASVTFLVRDVSRSLLAELTRHRHLSFSVVSQRYVSYADSEPVIPPALVGTPSEAFLRGAYKGSVHVYERLVETLTVAGLGRKQAREAARAALPNAAPVDMVVTGNLRAWRDVLGKRHSVHADAEIQELARLVLGHLRSIAPNSVQDIAEEPAE
;
A
#
# COMPACT_ATOMS: atom_id res chain seq x y z
N LEU A 1 -0.69 -12.21 6.34
CA LEU A 1 -0.62 -10.87 5.76
C LEU A 1 -0.72 -9.83 6.85
N ASN A 2 0.21 -8.87 6.88
CA ASN A 2 0.25 -7.76 7.81
C ASN A 2 0.63 -6.48 7.04
N VAL A 3 -0.02 -5.35 7.40
CA VAL A 3 0.25 -4.02 6.84
C VAL A 3 0.42 -3.04 7.99
N GLU A 4 1.53 -2.31 8.02
CA GLU A 4 1.84 -1.33 9.06
C GLU A 4 2.32 -0.03 8.41
N ILE A 5 1.94 1.11 8.98
CA ILE A 5 2.43 2.42 8.53
C ILE A 5 3.88 2.58 8.99
N LEU A 6 4.82 2.78 8.04
CA LEU A 6 6.21 3.14 8.35
C LEU A 6 6.43 4.64 8.36
N ALA A 7 5.76 5.36 7.46
CA ALA A 7 5.90 6.81 7.35
C ALA A 7 4.66 7.42 6.68
N SER A 8 4.37 8.65 7.05
CA SER A 8 3.39 9.49 6.37
C SER A 8 3.90 10.93 6.29
N THR A 9 3.34 11.70 5.37
CA THR A 9 3.64 13.13 5.23
C THR A 9 3.26 13.89 6.50
N THR A 10 4.15 14.78 6.95
CA THR A 10 3.88 15.82 7.93
C THR A 10 3.86 17.18 7.26
N LEU A 11 3.02 18.09 7.75
CA LEU A 11 2.85 19.44 7.22
C LEU A 11 3.69 20.43 8.02
N ASP A 12 4.40 21.33 7.32
CA ASP A 12 4.99 22.52 7.94
C ASP A 12 3.92 23.62 8.00
N GLU A 13 3.29 23.74 9.17
CA GLU A 13 2.19 24.69 9.42
C GLU A 13 2.67 26.15 9.43
N ASP A 14 3.88 26.39 9.93
CA ASP A 14 4.41 27.74 10.10
C ASP A 14 4.49 28.47 8.75
N VAL A 15 4.79 27.75 7.68
CA VAL A 15 4.82 28.32 6.31
C VAL A 15 3.42 28.72 5.88
N LEU A 16 2.43 27.85 6.05
CA LEU A 16 1.06 28.14 5.63
C LEU A 16 0.40 29.24 6.47
N GLN A 17 0.66 29.25 7.75
CA GLN A 17 0.19 30.31 8.65
C GLN A 17 0.79 31.68 8.23
N ARG A 18 2.10 31.74 8.02
CA ARG A 18 2.79 33.00 7.68
C ARG A 18 2.38 33.56 6.34
N GLU A 19 2.24 32.69 5.30
CA GLU A 19 2.02 33.14 3.92
C GLU A 19 0.53 33.31 3.59
N TYR A 20 -0.35 32.56 4.23
CA TYR A 20 -1.76 32.45 3.85
C TYR A 20 -2.76 32.62 5.00
N ASP A 21 -2.29 32.90 6.22
CA ASP A 21 -3.10 32.92 7.44
C ASP A 21 -3.92 31.61 7.60
N TYR A 22 -3.33 30.50 7.15
CA TYR A 22 -3.95 29.18 7.19
C TYR A 22 -3.43 28.40 8.38
N ASP A 23 -4.26 28.31 9.41
CA ASP A 23 -4.02 27.44 10.54
C ASP A 23 -4.99 26.25 10.48
N PRO A 24 -4.50 25.08 10.03
CA PRO A 24 -5.33 23.89 9.99
C PRO A 24 -5.79 23.45 11.36
N TYR A 25 -5.20 23.93 12.45
CA TYR A 25 -5.45 23.50 13.82
C TYR A 25 -6.23 24.49 14.70
N SER A 26 -6.42 25.73 14.31
CA SER A 26 -7.11 26.76 15.11
C SER A 26 -8.60 26.89 14.87
N ARG A 27 -9.15 26.25 13.83
CA ARG A 27 -10.57 26.44 13.46
C ARG A 27 -11.50 25.78 14.47
N GLU A 28 -12.48 26.52 14.99
CA GLU A 28 -13.50 26.05 15.93
C GLU A 28 -14.32 24.83 15.45
N GLU A 29 -14.25 24.50 14.15
CA GLU A 29 -14.94 23.38 13.51
C GLU A 29 -14.11 22.11 13.45
N ARG A 30 -13.11 21.93 14.31
CA ARG A 30 -12.37 20.71 14.32
C ARG A 30 -13.12 19.55 14.95
N PRO A 31 -13.52 18.61 14.15
CA PRO A 31 -13.49 17.24 14.59
C PRO A 31 -12.00 16.82 14.55
N TRP A 32 -11.62 15.95 15.42
CA TRP A 32 -10.37 15.21 15.58
C TRP A 32 -9.85 14.50 14.31
N SER A 33 -10.34 14.86 13.12
CA SER A 33 -10.25 14.16 11.85
C SER A 33 -9.41 14.86 10.78
N MET A 34 -8.84 16.04 11.02
CA MET A 34 -7.96 16.65 10.04
C MET A 34 -6.53 16.23 10.32
N SER A 35 -5.94 15.55 9.37
CA SER A 35 -4.54 15.14 9.38
C SER A 35 -3.69 16.08 8.53
N ASP A 36 -2.38 16.01 8.70
CA ASP A 36 -1.42 16.73 7.87
C ASP A 36 -1.59 16.43 6.38
N ALA A 37 -1.90 15.17 6.05
CA ALA A 37 -2.11 14.74 4.68
C ALA A 37 -3.35 15.39 4.05
N ASP A 38 -4.47 15.46 4.79
CA ASP A 38 -5.69 16.12 4.35
C ASP A 38 -5.52 17.65 4.29
N ALA A 39 -4.82 18.23 5.28
CA ALA A 39 -4.52 19.65 5.30
C ALA A 39 -3.64 20.07 4.10
N LEU A 40 -2.64 19.26 3.75
CA LEU A 40 -1.79 19.50 2.59
C LEU A 40 -2.60 19.45 1.28
N GLY A 41 -3.53 18.51 1.14
CA GLY A 41 -4.42 18.41 -0.03
C GLY A 41 -5.30 19.65 -0.18
N GLU A 42 -5.90 20.14 0.91
CA GLU A 42 -6.66 21.41 0.92
C GLU A 42 -5.78 22.61 0.57
N ALA A 43 -4.61 22.72 1.21
CA ALA A 43 -3.69 23.83 0.99
C ALA A 43 -3.26 23.90 -0.48
N ALA A 44 -2.85 22.78 -1.06
CA ALA A 44 -2.46 22.69 -2.46
C ALA A 44 -3.58 23.18 -3.41
N GLY A 45 -4.82 22.74 -3.17
CA GLY A 45 -5.95 23.17 -3.97
C GLY A 45 -6.28 24.65 -3.80
N ARG A 46 -6.26 25.16 -2.57
CA ARG A 46 -6.55 26.58 -2.32
C ARG A 46 -5.47 27.51 -2.91
N ILE A 47 -4.20 27.08 -2.89
CA ILE A 47 -3.12 27.81 -3.56
C ILE A 47 -3.36 27.88 -5.08
N CYS A 48 -3.72 26.77 -5.72
CA CYS A 48 -3.99 26.71 -7.15
C CYS A 48 -5.10 27.69 -7.58
N TYR A 49 -6.17 27.79 -6.79
CA TYR A 49 -7.32 28.62 -7.13
C TYR A 49 -7.34 29.98 -6.43
N GLN A 50 -6.32 30.31 -5.65
CA GLN A 50 -6.26 31.54 -4.84
C GLN A 50 -7.57 31.75 -4.05
N SER A 51 -8.03 30.69 -3.39
CA SER A 51 -9.40 30.63 -2.81
C SER A 51 -9.43 30.74 -1.28
N TRP A 52 -8.35 31.21 -0.66
CA TRP A 52 -8.22 31.38 0.79
C TRP A 52 -9.31 32.29 1.39
N ALA A 53 -9.57 33.42 0.75
CA ALA A 53 -10.57 34.40 1.20
C ALA A 53 -12.00 34.07 0.76
N ARG A 54 -12.24 33.02 -0.03
CA ARG A 54 -13.56 32.67 -0.54
C ARG A 54 -14.27 31.76 0.45
N LYS A 55 -15.21 32.33 1.18
CA LYS A 55 -16.04 31.60 2.16
C LYS A 55 -17.26 30.98 1.46
N ASN A 56 -17.09 29.79 0.87
CA ASN A 56 -18.23 28.99 0.43
C ASN A 56 -18.63 28.04 1.60
N PRO A 57 -19.86 28.09 2.12
CA PRO A 57 -20.29 27.23 3.22
C PRO A 57 -20.08 25.73 2.96
N ALA A 58 -20.29 25.27 1.72
CA ALA A 58 -20.14 23.87 1.34
C ALA A 58 -18.69 23.36 1.36
N THR A 59 -17.70 24.25 1.17
CA THR A 59 -16.27 23.93 1.12
C THR A 59 -15.47 24.60 2.23
N ARG A 60 -16.15 24.99 3.33
CA ARG A 60 -15.52 25.69 4.45
C ARG A 60 -14.66 24.75 5.29
N SER A 61 -15.17 23.54 5.57
CA SER A 61 -14.43 22.51 6.27
C SER A 61 -13.48 21.78 5.34
N ASN A 62 -12.41 21.19 5.87
CA ASN A 62 -11.49 20.34 5.10
C ASN A 62 -12.26 19.17 4.45
N ALA A 63 -13.11 18.47 5.19
CA ALA A 63 -13.93 17.39 4.66
C ALA A 63 -14.80 17.83 3.48
N GLY A 64 -15.52 18.96 3.61
CA GLY A 64 -16.32 19.51 2.52
C GLY A 64 -15.48 19.97 1.32
N TYR A 65 -14.29 20.52 1.58
CA TYR A 65 -13.37 20.90 0.51
C TYR A 65 -12.89 19.68 -0.28
N LEU A 66 -12.41 18.65 0.42
CA LEU A 66 -11.94 17.42 -0.22
C LEU A 66 -13.08 16.63 -0.87
N ALA A 67 -14.28 16.60 -0.30
CA ALA A 67 -15.44 16.03 -0.96
C ALA A 67 -15.70 16.68 -2.33
N ASN A 68 -15.67 18.02 -2.40
CA ASN A 68 -15.81 18.74 -3.66
C ASN A 68 -14.66 18.43 -4.66
N ILE A 69 -13.42 18.27 -4.16
CA ILE A 69 -12.28 17.84 -4.99
C ILE A 69 -12.50 16.45 -5.58
N LEU A 70 -13.00 15.51 -4.78
CA LEU A 70 -13.27 14.14 -5.19
C LEU A 70 -14.40 14.06 -6.21
N ASP A 71 -15.51 14.76 -5.97
CA ASP A 71 -16.68 14.81 -6.87
C ASP A 71 -16.35 15.35 -8.28
N HIS A 72 -15.40 16.31 -8.36
CA HIS A 72 -14.96 16.88 -9.62
C HIS A 72 -13.77 16.17 -10.25
N GLY A 73 -13.24 15.10 -9.63
CA GLY A 73 -12.08 14.34 -10.13
C GLY A 73 -10.76 15.13 -10.12
N HIS A 74 -10.65 16.18 -9.30
CA HIS A 74 -9.45 17.03 -9.21
C HIS A 74 -8.36 16.37 -8.34
N TYR A 75 -8.01 15.12 -8.65
CA TYR A 75 -7.12 14.29 -7.83
C TYR A 75 -5.67 14.74 -7.76
N SER A 76 -5.25 15.76 -8.54
CA SER A 76 -3.86 16.24 -8.52
C SER A 76 -3.43 16.74 -7.14
N VAL A 77 -4.33 17.30 -6.35
CA VAL A 77 -4.01 17.78 -4.98
C VAL A 77 -3.67 16.64 -4.02
N LEU A 78 -4.09 15.40 -4.33
CA LEU A 78 -3.79 14.20 -3.55
C LEU A 78 -2.41 13.60 -3.88
N GLU A 79 -1.68 14.19 -4.83
CA GLU A 79 -0.34 13.71 -5.19
C GLU A 79 0.76 14.20 -4.23
N HIS A 80 0.47 15.22 -3.41
CA HIS A 80 1.47 15.85 -2.53
C HIS A 80 1.70 15.05 -1.23
N ALA A 81 0.68 14.45 -0.65
CA ALA A 81 0.80 13.63 0.54
C ALA A 81 1.11 12.17 0.18
N SER A 82 2.10 11.58 0.85
CA SER A 82 2.58 10.21 0.63
C SER A 82 2.51 9.38 1.90
N VAL A 83 2.28 8.08 1.72
CA VAL A 83 2.29 7.08 2.79
C VAL A 83 3.17 5.91 2.38
N THR A 84 3.97 5.44 3.33
CA THR A 84 4.82 4.26 3.20
C THR A 84 4.32 3.17 4.13
N PHE A 85 4.06 1.98 3.57
CA PHE A 85 3.67 0.80 4.32
C PHE A 85 4.78 -0.24 4.35
N LEU A 86 4.93 -0.91 5.49
CA LEU A 86 5.56 -2.22 5.59
C LEU A 86 4.47 -3.28 5.38
N VAL A 87 4.65 -4.09 4.35
CA VAL A 87 3.76 -5.20 4.00
C VAL A 87 4.51 -6.50 4.20
N ARG A 88 3.98 -7.41 5.01
CA ARG A 88 4.64 -8.66 5.37
C ARG A 88 3.74 -9.87 5.15
N ASP A 89 4.37 -11.03 5.00
CA ASP A 89 3.71 -12.32 4.87
C ASP A 89 2.70 -12.35 3.71
N VAL A 90 3.11 -11.83 2.56
CA VAL A 90 2.31 -11.85 1.33
C VAL A 90 2.96 -12.77 0.29
N SER A 91 2.15 -13.27 -0.63
CA SER A 91 2.62 -14.16 -1.69
C SER A 91 3.33 -13.41 -2.84
N ARG A 92 4.14 -14.14 -3.59
CA ARG A 92 4.66 -13.65 -4.88
C ARG A 92 3.56 -13.36 -5.90
N SER A 93 2.40 -14.04 -5.81
CA SER A 93 1.22 -13.71 -6.61
C SER A 93 0.75 -12.29 -6.33
N LEU A 94 0.52 -11.95 -5.06
CA LEU A 94 0.13 -10.60 -4.66
C LEU A 94 1.15 -9.55 -5.11
N LEU A 95 2.46 -9.82 -4.92
CA LEU A 95 3.50 -8.90 -5.40
C LEU A 95 3.41 -8.67 -6.92
N ALA A 96 3.17 -9.72 -7.72
CA ALA A 96 3.05 -9.59 -9.17
C ALA A 96 1.86 -8.70 -9.57
N GLU A 97 0.75 -8.78 -8.83
CA GLU A 97 -0.41 -7.92 -9.04
C GLU A 97 -0.18 -6.48 -8.57
N LEU A 98 0.40 -6.31 -7.39
CA LEU A 98 0.61 -4.99 -6.79
C LEU A 98 1.62 -4.17 -7.60
N THR A 99 2.67 -4.80 -8.14
CA THR A 99 3.67 -4.11 -8.98
C THR A 99 3.14 -3.61 -10.32
N ARG A 100 1.94 -3.98 -10.73
CA ARG A 100 1.27 -3.39 -11.89
C ARG A 100 0.78 -1.96 -11.65
N HIS A 101 0.68 -1.53 -10.38
CA HIS A 101 0.40 -0.15 -10.00
C HIS A 101 1.69 0.68 -10.08
N ARG A 102 1.96 1.25 -11.26
CA ARG A 102 3.24 1.88 -11.65
C ARG A 102 3.55 3.19 -10.93
N HIS A 103 2.61 3.73 -10.18
CA HIS A 103 2.79 4.95 -9.38
C HIS A 103 3.21 4.67 -7.93
N LEU A 104 3.51 3.41 -7.60
CA LEU A 104 4.06 2.99 -6.33
C LEU A 104 5.56 2.72 -6.44
N SER A 105 6.27 2.96 -5.33
CA SER A 105 7.69 2.61 -5.18
C SER A 105 7.83 1.39 -4.29
N PHE A 106 8.76 0.48 -4.64
CA PHE A 106 8.90 -0.80 -3.99
C PHE A 106 10.33 -1.07 -3.52
N SER A 107 10.46 -1.59 -2.29
CA SER A 107 11.66 -2.29 -1.80
C SER A 107 11.22 -3.67 -1.34
N VAL A 108 11.66 -4.71 -2.04
CA VAL A 108 11.16 -6.09 -1.90
C VAL A 108 12.29 -7.02 -1.45
N VAL A 109 12.01 -7.95 -0.52
CA VAL A 109 12.96 -8.97 -0.10
C VAL A 109 13.50 -9.74 -1.31
N SER A 110 14.82 -9.73 -1.43
CA SER A 110 15.52 -10.30 -2.59
C SER A 110 15.81 -11.77 -2.42
N GLN A 111 15.25 -12.61 -3.27
CA GLN A 111 15.54 -14.05 -3.33
C GLN A 111 16.99 -14.38 -3.74
N ARG A 112 17.78 -13.41 -4.19
CA ARG A 112 19.21 -13.59 -4.49
C ARG A 112 20.08 -13.49 -3.24
N TYR A 113 19.65 -12.70 -2.25
CA TYR A 113 20.42 -12.44 -1.03
C TYR A 113 19.88 -13.18 0.19
N VAL A 114 18.57 -13.37 0.25
CA VAL A 114 17.90 -14.08 1.35
C VAL A 114 17.68 -15.53 0.97
N SER A 115 17.91 -16.47 1.90
CA SER A 115 17.64 -17.89 1.72
C SER A 115 16.14 -18.16 1.88
N TYR A 116 15.62 -19.08 1.08
CA TYR A 116 14.25 -19.58 1.18
C TYR A 116 14.17 -21.04 1.69
N ALA A 117 15.30 -21.59 2.19
CA ALA A 117 15.35 -22.96 2.70
C ALA A 117 14.34 -23.24 3.82
N ASP A 118 14.15 -22.26 4.72
CA ASP A 118 13.24 -22.39 5.87
C ASP A 118 11.91 -21.65 5.65
N SER A 119 11.57 -21.31 4.41
CA SER A 119 10.36 -20.54 4.14
C SER A 119 9.12 -21.43 4.13
N GLU A 120 8.01 -20.90 4.65
CA GLU A 120 6.68 -21.50 4.59
C GLU A 120 5.83 -20.80 3.52
N PRO A 121 4.86 -21.49 2.89
CA PRO A 121 4.01 -20.89 1.88
C PRO A 121 3.00 -19.93 2.48
N VAL A 122 2.69 -18.86 1.79
CA VAL A 122 1.47 -18.09 2.02
C VAL A 122 0.30 -18.91 1.51
N ILE A 123 -0.66 -19.21 2.40
CA ILE A 123 -1.83 -20.01 2.07
C ILE A 123 -2.92 -19.09 1.53
N PRO A 124 -3.38 -19.29 0.28
CA PRO A 124 -4.52 -18.55 -0.25
C PRO A 124 -5.76 -18.69 0.65
N PRO A 125 -6.53 -17.61 0.88
CA PRO A 125 -7.70 -17.63 1.79
C PRO A 125 -8.67 -18.78 1.52
N ALA A 126 -8.89 -19.15 0.25
CA ALA A 126 -9.78 -20.24 -0.14
C ALA A 126 -9.30 -21.64 0.31
N LEU A 127 -8.04 -21.80 0.68
CA LEU A 127 -7.46 -23.07 1.10
C LEU A 127 -7.33 -23.19 2.64
N VAL A 128 -7.37 -22.07 3.36
CA VAL A 128 -7.16 -22.04 4.82
C VAL A 128 -8.16 -22.97 5.51
N GLY A 129 -7.65 -23.90 6.34
CA GLY A 129 -8.48 -24.84 7.10
C GLY A 129 -9.13 -25.95 6.27
N THR A 130 -8.85 -26.05 4.97
CA THR A 130 -9.35 -27.12 4.11
C THR A 130 -8.33 -28.28 3.99
N PRO A 131 -8.75 -29.51 3.62
CA PRO A 131 -7.81 -30.60 3.32
C PRO A 131 -6.81 -30.24 2.18
N SER A 132 -7.17 -29.34 1.29
CA SER A 132 -6.31 -28.90 0.17
C SER A 132 -5.12 -28.03 0.61
N GLU A 133 -5.18 -27.43 1.80
CA GLU A 133 -4.04 -26.72 2.39
C GLU A 133 -2.83 -27.66 2.55
N ALA A 134 -3.06 -28.90 3.01
CA ALA A 134 -1.99 -29.87 3.17
C ALA A 134 -1.30 -30.23 1.85
N PHE A 135 -2.05 -30.28 0.74
CA PHE A 135 -1.48 -30.51 -0.59
C PHE A 135 -0.58 -29.35 -1.01
N LEU A 136 -1.01 -28.09 -0.80
CA LEU A 136 -0.19 -26.92 -1.12
C LEU A 136 1.09 -26.90 -0.29
N ARG A 137 1.01 -27.15 1.03
CA ARG A 137 2.18 -27.22 1.92
C ARG A 137 3.14 -28.31 1.49
N GLY A 138 2.65 -29.48 1.11
CA GLY A 138 3.47 -30.59 0.61
C GLY A 138 4.19 -30.25 -0.70
N ALA A 139 3.48 -29.67 -1.65
CA ALA A 139 4.06 -29.21 -2.93
C ALA A 139 5.11 -28.12 -2.72
N TYR A 140 4.83 -27.16 -1.84
CA TYR A 140 5.75 -26.09 -1.50
C TYR A 140 7.04 -26.62 -0.88
N LYS A 141 6.94 -27.54 0.10
CA LYS A 141 8.08 -28.20 0.73
C LYS A 141 8.94 -28.96 -0.29
N GLY A 142 8.30 -29.65 -1.26
CA GLY A 142 8.99 -30.26 -2.39
C GLY A 142 9.79 -29.24 -3.23
N SER A 143 9.19 -28.09 -3.51
CA SER A 143 9.84 -27.00 -4.25
C SER A 143 11.02 -26.38 -3.49
N VAL A 144 10.90 -26.20 -2.17
CA VAL A 144 11.99 -25.75 -1.30
C VAL A 144 13.12 -26.76 -1.31
N HIS A 145 12.84 -28.06 -1.22
CA HIS A 145 13.87 -29.10 -1.34
C HIS A 145 14.64 -29.01 -2.68
N VAL A 146 13.93 -28.82 -3.79
CA VAL A 146 14.55 -28.61 -5.11
C VAL A 146 15.43 -27.35 -5.10
N TYR A 147 14.93 -26.24 -4.52
CA TYR A 147 15.71 -25.01 -4.37
C TYR A 147 17.02 -25.24 -3.61
N GLU A 148 16.99 -25.95 -2.48
CA GLU A 148 18.16 -26.25 -1.66
C GLU A 148 19.19 -27.09 -2.46
N ARG A 149 18.72 -28.15 -3.12
CA ARG A 149 19.56 -29.01 -3.97
C ARG A 149 20.23 -28.25 -5.10
N LEU A 150 19.51 -27.29 -5.73
CA LEU A 150 20.08 -26.45 -6.77
C LEU A 150 21.14 -25.51 -6.19
N VAL A 151 20.88 -24.87 -5.03
CA VAL A 151 21.87 -23.99 -4.37
C VAL A 151 23.14 -24.78 -4.03
N GLU A 152 23.00 -25.97 -3.44
CA GLU A 152 24.14 -26.84 -3.10
C GLU A 152 24.95 -27.24 -4.34
N THR A 153 24.30 -27.80 -5.35
CA THR A 153 24.94 -28.29 -6.58
C THR A 153 25.67 -27.17 -7.32
N LEU A 154 25.03 -26.00 -7.46
CA LEU A 154 25.62 -24.84 -8.14
C LEU A 154 26.80 -24.25 -7.33
N THR A 155 26.74 -24.30 -5.99
CA THR A 155 27.86 -23.87 -5.14
C THR A 155 29.04 -24.82 -5.27
N VAL A 156 28.80 -26.13 -5.30
CA VAL A 156 29.85 -27.15 -5.56
C VAL A 156 30.48 -26.97 -6.94
N ALA A 157 29.66 -26.57 -7.94
CA ALA A 157 30.12 -26.24 -9.28
C ALA A 157 30.93 -24.92 -9.36
N GLY A 158 31.11 -24.21 -8.24
CA GLY A 158 31.96 -23.01 -8.15
C GLY A 158 31.19 -21.69 -8.28
N LEU A 159 29.86 -21.66 -8.35
CA LEU A 159 29.09 -20.42 -8.35
C LEU A 159 29.11 -19.78 -6.96
N GLY A 160 29.20 -18.45 -6.93
CA GLY A 160 29.02 -17.70 -5.70
C GLY A 160 27.58 -17.79 -5.18
N ARG A 161 27.40 -17.67 -3.85
CA ARG A 161 26.12 -17.81 -3.14
C ARG A 161 24.98 -17.04 -3.81
N LYS A 162 25.22 -15.80 -4.24
CA LYS A 162 24.23 -14.94 -4.92
C LYS A 162 23.79 -15.55 -6.25
N GLN A 163 24.72 -16.02 -7.07
CA GLN A 163 24.44 -16.61 -8.39
C GLN A 163 23.69 -17.94 -8.24
N ALA A 164 24.12 -18.79 -7.28
CA ALA A 164 23.45 -20.05 -7.00
C ALA A 164 21.98 -19.84 -6.60
N ARG A 165 21.69 -18.90 -5.69
CA ARG A 165 20.33 -18.55 -5.29
C ARG A 165 19.53 -17.89 -6.42
N GLU A 166 20.16 -17.07 -7.25
CA GLU A 166 19.54 -16.44 -8.42
C GLU A 166 18.98 -17.48 -9.39
N ALA A 167 19.72 -18.55 -9.63
CA ALA A 167 19.28 -19.64 -10.46
C ALA A 167 18.24 -20.53 -9.74
N ALA A 168 18.53 -20.90 -8.48
CA ALA A 168 17.70 -21.82 -7.71
C ALA A 168 16.29 -21.30 -7.42
N ARG A 169 16.10 -19.96 -7.29
CA ARG A 169 14.77 -19.36 -7.06
C ARG A 169 13.74 -19.68 -8.15
N ALA A 170 14.18 -20.15 -9.32
CA ALA A 170 13.28 -20.61 -10.38
C ALA A 170 12.38 -21.79 -9.95
N ALA A 171 12.81 -22.56 -8.92
CA ALA A 171 12.03 -23.65 -8.35
C ALA A 171 10.94 -23.19 -7.36
N LEU A 172 10.99 -21.91 -6.88
CA LEU A 172 10.06 -21.42 -5.88
C LEU A 172 8.71 -21.04 -6.54
N PRO A 173 7.58 -21.52 -6.01
CA PRO A 173 6.26 -21.23 -6.55
C PRO A 173 5.75 -19.85 -6.12
N ASN A 174 4.62 -19.43 -6.69
CA ASN A 174 3.96 -18.16 -6.38
C ASN A 174 3.53 -18.02 -4.92
N ALA A 175 3.34 -19.13 -4.21
CA ALA A 175 3.05 -19.12 -2.77
C ALA A 175 4.26 -18.73 -1.90
N ALA A 176 5.46 -18.54 -2.48
CA ALA A 176 6.64 -18.11 -1.72
C ALA A 176 6.38 -16.77 -1.03
N PRO A 177 6.70 -16.67 0.29
CA PRO A 177 6.45 -15.45 1.05
C PRO A 177 7.37 -14.31 0.59
N VAL A 178 6.89 -13.10 0.76
CA VAL A 178 7.69 -11.90 0.52
C VAL A 178 7.23 -10.77 1.45
N ASP A 179 8.22 -10.04 1.95
CA ASP A 179 8.01 -8.77 2.65
C ASP A 179 8.47 -7.62 1.76
N MET A 180 7.84 -6.46 1.92
CA MET A 180 8.18 -5.29 1.12
C MET A 180 7.85 -4.00 1.84
N VAL A 181 8.58 -2.96 1.48
CA VAL A 181 8.20 -1.57 1.75
C VAL A 181 7.59 -1.01 0.48
N VAL A 182 6.43 -0.39 0.61
CA VAL A 182 5.69 0.20 -0.52
C VAL A 182 5.33 1.64 -0.20
N THR A 183 5.72 2.56 -1.07
CA THR A 183 5.40 3.98 -0.94
C THR A 183 4.54 4.43 -2.11
N GLY A 184 3.53 5.21 -1.82
CA GLY A 184 2.70 5.91 -2.80
C GLY A 184 2.13 7.20 -2.25
N ASN A 185 1.79 8.14 -3.13
CA ASN A 185 0.97 9.27 -2.74
C ASN A 185 -0.50 8.86 -2.62
N LEU A 186 -1.34 9.72 -2.03
CA LEU A 186 -2.76 9.39 -1.81
C LEU A 186 -3.51 9.08 -3.09
N ARG A 187 -3.19 9.77 -4.21
CA ARG A 187 -3.78 9.47 -5.51
C ARG A 187 -3.43 8.06 -5.99
N ALA A 188 -2.16 7.65 -5.84
CA ALA A 188 -1.70 6.31 -6.21
C ALA A 188 -2.38 5.23 -5.35
N TRP A 189 -2.49 5.45 -4.04
CA TRP A 189 -3.20 4.53 -3.16
C TRP A 189 -4.70 4.44 -3.47
N ARG A 190 -5.35 5.56 -3.83
CA ARG A 190 -6.74 5.53 -4.31
C ARG A 190 -6.90 4.73 -5.61
N ASP A 191 -5.93 4.79 -6.54
CA ASP A 191 -5.92 3.94 -7.75
C ASP A 191 -5.82 2.44 -7.38
N VAL A 192 -5.00 2.09 -6.39
CA VAL A 192 -4.94 0.71 -5.85
C VAL A 192 -6.29 0.31 -5.28
N LEU A 193 -6.88 1.12 -4.40
CA LEU A 193 -8.17 0.83 -3.76
C LEU A 193 -9.28 0.68 -4.80
N GLY A 194 -9.38 1.57 -5.78
CA GLY A 194 -10.40 1.51 -6.82
C GLY A 194 -10.32 0.24 -7.71
N LYS A 195 -9.18 -0.46 -7.71
CA LYS A 195 -8.98 -1.68 -8.50
C LYS A 195 -8.92 -2.96 -7.68
N ARG A 196 -8.53 -2.86 -6.40
CA ARG A 196 -8.25 -4.02 -5.54
C ARG A 196 -9.18 -4.15 -4.36
N HIS A 197 -9.85 -3.08 -3.95
CA HIS A 197 -10.95 -3.12 -2.99
C HIS A 197 -12.26 -3.39 -3.74
N SER A 198 -12.31 -4.55 -4.39
CA SER A 198 -13.41 -5.00 -5.26
C SER A 198 -13.61 -6.50 -5.10
N VAL A 199 -14.85 -6.97 -5.18
CA VAL A 199 -15.20 -8.40 -5.13
C VAL A 199 -14.60 -9.21 -6.29
N HIS A 200 -14.14 -8.55 -7.35
CA HIS A 200 -13.49 -9.19 -8.50
C HIS A 200 -11.97 -9.34 -8.35
N ALA A 201 -11.37 -8.74 -7.32
CA ALA A 201 -9.95 -8.89 -7.06
C ALA A 201 -9.66 -10.24 -6.39
N ASP A 202 -8.43 -10.75 -6.56
CA ASP A 202 -7.98 -11.92 -5.82
C ASP A 202 -8.08 -11.67 -4.31
N ALA A 203 -8.54 -12.66 -3.55
CA ALA A 203 -8.87 -12.49 -2.14
C ALA A 203 -7.69 -11.97 -1.29
N GLU A 204 -6.45 -12.33 -1.61
CA GLU A 204 -5.26 -11.87 -0.88
C GLU A 204 -5.01 -10.38 -1.10
N ILE A 205 -5.07 -9.89 -2.34
CA ILE A 205 -4.86 -8.46 -2.61
C ILE A 205 -6.07 -7.61 -2.23
N GLN A 206 -7.27 -8.19 -2.21
CA GLN A 206 -8.47 -7.55 -1.66
C GLN A 206 -8.30 -7.30 -0.16
N GLU A 207 -7.79 -8.27 0.59
CA GLU A 207 -7.49 -8.10 2.02
C GLU A 207 -6.38 -7.06 2.25
N LEU A 208 -5.32 -7.05 1.43
CA LEU A 208 -4.34 -5.96 1.45
C LEU A 208 -5.01 -4.60 1.28
N ALA A 209 -5.88 -4.46 0.29
CA ALA A 209 -6.59 -3.20 0.00
C ALA A 209 -7.46 -2.77 1.18
N ARG A 210 -8.17 -3.69 1.82
CA ARG A 210 -8.98 -3.44 3.02
C ARG A 210 -8.13 -2.90 4.18
N LEU A 211 -6.98 -3.52 4.45
CA LEU A 211 -6.05 -3.07 5.51
C LEU A 211 -5.46 -1.69 5.20
N VAL A 212 -5.04 -1.47 3.95
CA VAL A 212 -4.55 -0.16 3.48
C VAL A 212 -5.63 0.92 3.65
N LEU A 213 -6.89 0.64 3.26
CA LEU A 213 -7.99 1.58 3.46
C LEU A 213 -8.19 1.92 4.94
N GLY A 214 -8.14 0.93 5.84
CA GLY A 214 -8.22 1.14 7.28
C GLY A 214 -7.13 2.11 7.79
N HIS A 215 -5.90 1.93 7.35
CA HIS A 215 -4.80 2.85 7.69
C HIS A 215 -4.98 4.24 7.07
N LEU A 216 -5.38 4.33 5.81
CA LEU A 216 -5.60 5.62 5.16
C LEU A 216 -6.72 6.41 5.83
N ARG A 217 -7.77 5.76 6.32
CA ARG A 217 -8.84 6.40 7.11
C ARG A 217 -8.34 6.98 8.44
N SER A 218 -7.24 6.45 8.99
CA SER A 218 -6.64 7.01 10.23
C SER A 218 -5.75 8.22 9.98
N ILE A 219 -5.12 8.32 8.80
CA ILE A 219 -4.11 9.34 8.49
C ILE A 219 -4.54 10.35 7.42
N ALA A 220 -5.57 10.06 6.65
CA ALA A 220 -6.12 10.92 5.61
C ALA A 220 -7.63 10.66 5.40
N PRO A 221 -8.47 10.74 6.47
CA PRO A 221 -9.88 10.33 6.41
C PRO A 221 -10.66 11.05 5.33
N ASN A 222 -10.42 12.35 5.13
CA ASN A 222 -11.15 13.16 4.17
C ASN A 222 -10.72 12.92 2.72
N SER A 223 -9.51 12.43 2.51
CA SER A 223 -9.01 12.06 1.18
C SER A 223 -9.54 10.72 0.67
N VAL A 224 -10.14 9.92 1.54
CA VAL A 224 -10.71 8.60 1.21
C VAL A 224 -12.17 8.44 1.67
N GLN A 225 -12.84 9.54 1.98
CA GLN A 225 -14.19 9.55 2.57
C GLN A 225 -15.28 8.97 1.65
N ASP A 226 -15.06 8.98 0.34
CA ASP A 226 -15.95 8.45 -0.69
C ASP A 226 -15.76 6.95 -0.98
N ILE A 227 -14.73 6.32 -0.40
CA ILE A 227 -14.47 4.90 -0.58
C ILE A 227 -15.26 4.12 0.47
N ALA A 228 -16.11 3.21 0.04
CA ALA A 228 -16.91 2.38 0.93
C ALA A 228 -16.05 1.47 1.82
N GLU A 229 -16.60 1.00 2.93
CA GLU A 229 -15.93 0.03 3.81
C GLU A 229 -15.87 -1.35 3.18
N GLU A 230 -16.98 -1.74 2.56
CA GLU A 230 -17.10 -3.00 1.84
C GLU A 230 -16.50 -2.88 0.43
N PRO A 231 -15.93 -3.97 -0.11
CA PRO A 231 -15.44 -4.00 -1.48
C PRO A 231 -16.51 -3.65 -2.50
N ALA A 232 -16.14 -2.90 -3.54
CA ALA A 232 -17.04 -2.56 -4.64
C ALA A 232 -17.39 -3.80 -5.48
N GLU A 233 -18.62 -3.82 -6.02
CA GLU A 233 -19.08 -4.82 -7.00
C GLU A 233 -18.37 -4.71 -8.34
#